data_7d7b08245ef0157baec1babf4e133209
#
_entry.id   7d7b08245ef0157baec1babf4e133209
#
_cell.length_a   1.000
_cell.length_b   1.000
_cell.length_c   1.000
_cell.angle_alpha   90.00
_cell.angle_beta   90.00
_cell.angle_gamma   90.00
#
_symmetry.space_group_name_H-M   'P 1'
#
loop_
_entity.id
_entity.type
_entity.pdbx_description
1 polymer ?
#
loop_
_entity_poly.entity_id
_entity_poly.type
_entity_poly.pdbx_seq_one_letter_code
_entity_poly.pdbx_strand_id
1 'polypeptide(L)'
;MGGFISYPDAPSQSPVPAGKQRIHVIGWPMSPHVGRAEQLARKIAAHHPAFESWFFFSFGPNLRGDAGDGKGGLYALAKSTFNAEDKERLKDHKSVPFVWISGGDGTVKGLGGRDKFCEWIASQPELMADESIKTLATTEPGFGDVLADTTPGTAQPKAEQSC
;
A
#
# COMPACT_ATOMS: atom_id res chain seq x y z
N MET A 1 -35.32 1.85 4.27
CA MET A 1 -34.05 1.68 3.67
C MET A 1 -32.98 0.97 4.48
N GLY A 2 -33.33 0.09 5.31
CA GLY A 2 -32.32 -0.66 6.04
C GLY A 2 -31.39 -1.38 5.07
N GLY A 3 -30.23 -1.72 5.50
CA GLY A 3 -29.31 -2.53 4.73
C GLY A 3 -28.25 -1.82 3.94
N PHE A 4 -28.18 -0.49 4.01
CA PHE A 4 -27.04 0.20 3.44
C PHE A 4 -25.83 0.00 4.34
N ILE A 5 -24.78 -0.56 3.75
CA ILE A 5 -23.50 -0.60 4.41
C ILE A 5 -22.71 0.60 3.93
N SER A 6 -22.35 1.47 4.86
CA SER A 6 -21.54 2.63 4.56
C SER A 6 -20.08 2.29 4.81
N TYR A 7 -19.24 2.48 3.80
CA TYR A 7 -17.81 2.30 3.94
C TYR A 7 -17.17 3.69 3.99
N PRO A 8 -16.34 3.97 4.99
CA PRO A 8 -15.68 5.27 5.05
C PRO A 8 -14.73 5.45 3.86
N ASP A 9 -14.66 6.66 3.36
CA ASP A 9 -13.70 7.01 2.33
C ASP A 9 -12.30 7.10 2.94
N ALA A 10 -11.30 6.94 2.08
CA ALA A 10 -9.93 7.16 2.52
C ALA A 10 -9.75 8.62 2.91
N PRO A 11 -9.11 8.90 4.06
CA PRO A 11 -8.86 10.28 4.45
C PRO A 11 -7.86 10.95 3.52
N SER A 12 -7.94 12.27 3.46
CA SER A 12 -6.99 13.07 2.70
C SER A 12 -5.58 12.85 3.23
N GLN A 13 -4.62 12.92 2.32
CA GLN A 13 -3.23 12.81 2.70
C GLN A 13 -2.57 14.17 2.63
N SER A 14 -1.70 14.45 3.61
CA SER A 14 -0.83 15.62 3.55
C SER A 14 0.21 15.43 2.45
N PRO A 15 0.80 16.50 1.92
CA PRO A 15 1.89 16.37 0.96
C PRO A 15 3.04 15.57 1.53
N VAL A 16 3.73 14.81 0.67
CA VAL A 16 4.92 14.07 1.08
C VAL A 16 6.03 15.09 1.36
N PRO A 17 6.68 15.01 2.52
CA PRO A 17 7.78 15.94 2.84
C PRO A 17 8.92 15.84 1.83
N ALA A 18 9.60 16.96 1.61
CA ALA A 18 10.76 16.99 0.73
C ALA A 18 11.82 16.00 1.20
N GLY A 19 12.39 15.25 0.28
CA GLY A 19 13.40 14.26 0.59
C GLY A 19 12.87 12.94 1.09
N LYS A 20 11.56 12.79 1.20
CA LYS A 20 10.93 11.54 1.66
C LYS A 20 10.13 10.89 0.56
N GLN A 21 9.85 9.61 0.75
CA GLN A 21 8.96 8.82 -0.10
C GLN A 21 7.90 8.18 0.78
N ARG A 22 6.67 8.19 0.31
CA ARG A 22 5.55 7.56 1.04
C ARG A 22 5.15 6.29 0.32
N ILE A 23 5.15 5.19 1.07
CA ILE A 23 4.70 3.88 0.58
C ILE A 23 3.22 3.75 0.91
N HIS A 24 2.40 3.66 -0.12
CA HIS A 24 0.95 3.48 0.05
C HIS A 24 0.61 2.01 -0.14
N VAL A 25 -0.12 1.44 0.81
CA VAL A 25 -0.62 0.07 0.72
C VAL A 25 -2.11 0.09 0.96
N ILE A 26 -2.86 -0.39 -0.01
CA ILE A 26 -4.31 -0.52 0.13
C ILE A 26 -4.73 -1.94 -0.19
N GLY A 27 -5.82 -2.39 0.40
CA GLY A 27 -6.29 -3.75 0.16
C GLY A 27 -7.36 -4.19 1.15
N TRP A 28 -7.60 -5.49 1.17
CA TRP A 28 -8.55 -6.10 2.09
C TRP A 28 -7.87 -6.40 3.43
N PRO A 29 -8.55 -6.13 4.56
CA PRO A 29 -7.93 -6.30 5.88
C PRO A 29 -7.51 -7.72 6.22
N MET A 30 -8.12 -8.73 5.60
CA MET A 30 -7.92 -10.12 6.00
C MET A 30 -7.00 -10.91 5.05
N SER A 31 -6.36 -10.26 4.11
CA SER A 31 -5.48 -10.94 3.17
C SER A 31 -4.06 -11.08 3.73
N PRO A 32 -3.48 -12.29 3.75
CA PRO A 32 -2.08 -12.45 4.17
C PRO A 32 -1.11 -11.66 3.32
N HIS A 33 -1.40 -11.50 2.03
CA HIS A 33 -0.55 -10.71 1.14
C HIS A 33 -0.60 -9.22 1.52
N VAL A 34 -1.77 -8.72 1.90
CA VAL A 34 -1.93 -7.35 2.40
C VAL A 34 -1.20 -7.20 3.73
N GLY A 35 -1.35 -8.18 4.61
CA GLY A 35 -0.66 -8.16 5.92
C GLY A 35 0.85 -8.11 5.76
N ARG A 36 1.41 -8.90 4.84
CA ARG A 36 2.85 -8.87 4.58
C ARG A 36 3.29 -7.52 4.01
N ALA A 37 2.51 -6.96 3.08
CA ALA A 37 2.82 -5.65 2.53
C ALA A 37 2.76 -4.57 3.61
N GLU A 38 1.80 -4.66 4.52
CA GLU A 38 1.72 -3.74 5.65
C GLU A 38 2.93 -3.85 6.55
N GLN A 39 3.32 -5.07 6.92
CA GLN A 39 4.50 -5.27 7.77
C GLN A 39 5.75 -4.68 7.13
N LEU A 40 5.93 -4.94 5.85
CA LEU A 40 7.08 -4.41 5.11
C LEU A 40 7.10 -2.89 5.11
N ALA A 41 5.97 -2.26 4.78
CA ALA A 41 5.91 -0.80 4.71
C ALA A 41 6.14 -0.17 6.08
N ARG A 42 5.57 -0.74 7.15
CA ARG A 42 5.79 -0.24 8.50
C ARG A 42 7.25 -0.36 8.93
N LYS A 43 7.86 -1.51 8.63
CA LYS A 43 9.25 -1.73 9.01
C LYS A 43 10.19 -0.81 8.26
N ILE A 44 9.96 -0.62 6.98
CA ILE A 44 10.75 0.31 6.18
C ILE A 44 10.63 1.72 6.77
N ALA A 45 9.41 2.18 7.05
CA ALA A 45 9.20 3.50 7.62
C ALA A 45 9.85 3.65 9.01
N ALA A 46 9.84 2.57 9.80
CA ALA A 46 10.41 2.61 11.14
C ALA A 46 11.95 2.62 11.13
N HIS A 47 12.56 1.90 10.18
CA HIS A 47 14.01 1.73 10.15
C HIS A 47 14.73 2.70 9.22
N HIS A 48 14.03 3.30 8.27
CA HIS A 48 14.65 4.14 7.24
C HIS A 48 13.92 5.48 7.17
N PRO A 49 14.51 6.54 7.74
CA PRO A 49 13.83 7.84 7.87
C PRO A 49 13.44 8.51 6.55
N ALA A 50 14.03 8.06 5.43
CA ALA A 50 13.66 8.60 4.12
C ALA A 50 12.27 8.12 3.67
N PHE A 51 11.68 7.16 4.37
CA PHE A 51 10.39 6.58 4.01
C PHE A 51 9.34 6.81 5.08
N GLU A 52 8.11 6.95 4.65
CA GLU A 52 6.95 6.90 5.52
C GLU A 52 5.92 5.97 4.87
N SER A 53 4.91 5.55 5.62
CA SER A 53 3.91 4.61 5.12
C SER A 53 2.52 5.16 5.33
N TRP A 54 1.62 4.75 4.46
CA TRP A 54 0.21 5.14 4.54
C TRP A 54 -0.63 3.93 4.13
N PHE A 55 -1.71 3.68 4.88
CA PHE A 55 -2.53 2.50 4.69
C PHE A 55 -4.01 2.85 4.60
N PHE A 56 -4.72 2.12 3.75
CA PHE A 56 -6.17 2.14 3.76
C PHE A 56 -6.67 0.74 3.44
N PHE A 57 -7.37 0.14 4.39
CA PHE A 57 -7.86 -1.23 4.23
C PHE A 57 -9.39 -1.22 4.30
N SER A 58 -10.03 -1.78 3.29
CA SER A 58 -11.48 -1.77 3.17
C SER A 58 -11.94 -2.93 2.30
N PHE A 59 -13.13 -3.43 2.56
CA PHE A 59 -13.79 -4.40 1.68
C PHE A 59 -14.72 -3.72 0.67
N GLY A 60 -14.99 -2.43 0.82
CA GLY A 60 -16.05 -1.76 0.11
C GLY A 60 -15.68 -1.27 -1.29
N PRO A 61 -16.66 -0.75 -2.00
CA PRO A 61 -16.44 -0.21 -3.35
C PRO A 61 -15.59 1.04 -3.36
N ASN A 62 -15.40 1.69 -2.23
CA ASN A 62 -14.47 2.81 -2.11
C ASN A 62 -13.02 2.38 -2.39
N LEU A 63 -12.72 1.09 -2.35
CA LEU A 63 -11.40 0.58 -2.70
C LEU A 63 -11.26 0.36 -4.21
N ARG A 64 -12.04 -0.58 -4.76
CA ARG A 64 -11.89 -1.02 -6.15
C ARG A 64 -13.06 -0.63 -7.07
N GLY A 65 -13.98 0.18 -6.58
CA GLY A 65 -15.18 0.55 -7.32
C GLY A 65 -16.29 -0.48 -7.16
N ASP A 66 -17.48 -0.13 -7.64
CA ASP A 66 -18.67 -0.97 -7.44
C ASP A 66 -18.56 -2.34 -8.09
N ALA A 67 -17.89 -2.42 -9.24
CA ALA A 67 -17.71 -3.69 -9.93
C ALA A 67 -16.57 -4.53 -9.37
N GLY A 68 -15.78 -3.97 -8.47
CA GLY A 68 -14.64 -4.67 -7.89
C GLY A 68 -13.54 -4.99 -8.88
N ASP A 69 -13.49 -4.28 -10.00
CA ASP A 69 -12.55 -4.56 -11.09
C ASP A 69 -11.32 -3.65 -11.09
N GLY A 70 -11.17 -2.82 -10.08
CA GLY A 70 -10.03 -1.91 -9.98
C GLY A 70 -10.12 -0.71 -10.89
N LYS A 71 -11.26 -0.50 -11.54
CA LYS A 71 -11.48 0.64 -12.44
C LYS A 71 -12.27 1.76 -11.78
N GLY A 72 -12.43 1.69 -10.49
CA GLY A 72 -13.09 2.73 -9.69
C GLY A 72 -12.44 2.82 -8.32
N GLY A 73 -13.02 3.66 -7.49
CA GLY A 73 -12.56 3.83 -6.12
C GLY A 73 -11.13 4.34 -6.01
N LEU A 74 -10.49 4.00 -4.93
CA LEU A 74 -9.13 4.46 -4.66
C LEU A 74 -8.11 3.89 -5.64
N TYR A 75 -8.38 2.70 -6.20
CA TYR A 75 -7.53 2.15 -7.24
C TYR A 75 -7.45 3.08 -8.44
N ALA A 76 -8.61 3.52 -8.94
CA ALA A 76 -8.65 4.43 -10.10
C ALA A 76 -7.99 5.77 -9.77
N LEU A 77 -8.24 6.28 -8.57
CA LEU A 77 -7.66 7.54 -8.15
C LEU A 77 -6.13 7.46 -8.12
N ALA A 78 -5.59 6.39 -7.54
CA ALA A 78 -4.15 6.20 -7.50
C ALA A 78 -3.56 6.05 -8.91
N LYS A 79 -4.18 5.22 -9.75
CA LYS A 79 -3.71 5.01 -11.12
C LYS A 79 -3.69 6.30 -11.92
N SER A 80 -4.60 7.22 -11.65
CA SER A 80 -4.65 8.49 -12.36
C SER A 80 -3.41 9.35 -12.15
N THR A 81 -2.65 9.10 -11.08
CA THR A 81 -1.43 9.84 -10.77
C THR A 81 -0.17 9.24 -11.39
N PHE A 82 -0.27 8.04 -11.97
CA PHE A 82 0.89 7.32 -12.50
C PHE A 82 1.32 7.88 -13.85
N ASN A 83 2.57 7.59 -14.23
CA ASN A 83 3.04 7.91 -15.57
C ASN A 83 2.39 6.95 -16.59
N ALA A 84 2.57 7.23 -17.87
CA ALA A 84 1.90 6.46 -18.93
C ALA A 84 2.29 4.98 -18.92
N GLU A 85 3.55 4.68 -18.64
CA GLU A 85 4.02 3.30 -18.58
C GLU A 85 3.34 2.52 -17.46
N ASP A 86 3.32 3.08 -16.25
CA ASP A 86 2.69 2.43 -15.12
C ASP A 86 1.18 2.34 -15.29
N LYS A 87 0.55 3.37 -15.87
CA LYS A 87 -0.89 3.31 -16.18
C LYS A 87 -1.20 2.13 -17.09
N GLU A 88 -0.43 1.95 -18.14
CA GLU A 88 -0.67 0.85 -19.07
C GLU A 88 -0.43 -0.50 -18.41
N ARG A 89 0.66 -0.63 -17.67
CA ARG A 89 1.01 -1.89 -17.00
C ARG A 89 -0.01 -2.29 -15.94
N LEU A 90 -0.59 -1.33 -15.26
CA LEU A 90 -1.48 -1.58 -14.11
C LEU A 90 -2.95 -1.32 -14.41
N LYS A 91 -3.32 -1.05 -15.65
CA LYS A 91 -4.69 -0.68 -15.99
C LYS A 91 -5.72 -1.73 -15.56
N ASP A 92 -5.36 -3.00 -15.61
CA ASP A 92 -6.25 -4.10 -15.23
C ASP A 92 -5.95 -4.68 -13.84
N HIS A 93 -5.07 -4.05 -13.09
CA HIS A 93 -4.75 -4.51 -11.74
C HIS A 93 -5.96 -4.33 -10.82
N LYS A 94 -6.42 -5.43 -10.24
CA LYS A 94 -7.58 -5.44 -9.34
C LYS A 94 -7.36 -6.28 -8.10
N SER A 95 -6.24 -7.00 -8.03
CA SER A 95 -5.93 -7.84 -6.87
C SER A 95 -5.44 -6.99 -5.70
N VAL A 96 -5.39 -7.59 -4.53
CA VAL A 96 -4.91 -6.94 -3.31
C VAL A 96 -3.63 -7.62 -2.85
N PRO A 97 -2.68 -6.88 -2.28
CA PRO A 97 -2.68 -5.44 -2.08
C PRO A 97 -2.41 -4.66 -3.36
N PHE A 98 -2.60 -3.35 -3.29
CA PHE A 98 -2.16 -2.43 -4.32
C PHE A 98 -1.20 -1.44 -3.69
N VAL A 99 0.01 -1.33 -4.24
CA VAL A 99 1.10 -0.58 -3.64
C VAL A 99 1.63 0.44 -4.65
N TRP A 100 1.85 1.66 -4.20
CA TRP A 100 2.53 2.68 -5.00
C TRP A 100 3.34 3.57 -4.08
N ILE A 101 4.25 4.33 -4.67
CA ILE A 101 5.18 5.17 -3.91
C ILE A 101 5.13 6.59 -4.46
N SER A 102 4.97 7.57 -3.57
CA SER A 102 4.98 8.99 -3.90
C SER A 102 6.20 9.64 -3.28
N GLY A 103 6.90 10.45 -4.06
CA GLY A 103 8.04 11.21 -3.56
C GLY A 103 7.70 12.64 -3.23
N GLY A 104 8.46 13.24 -2.33
CA GLY A 104 8.33 14.66 -2.01
C GLY A 104 8.69 15.57 -3.17
N ASP A 105 9.33 15.03 -4.20
CA ASP A 105 9.65 15.74 -5.44
C ASP A 105 8.51 15.68 -6.46
N GLY A 106 7.38 15.10 -6.11
CA GLY A 106 6.24 14.97 -7.00
C GLY A 106 6.22 13.72 -7.86
N THR A 107 7.25 12.86 -7.77
CA THR A 107 7.26 11.61 -8.53
C THR A 107 6.28 10.62 -7.92
N VAL A 108 5.67 9.79 -8.77
CA VAL A 108 4.79 8.71 -8.34
C VAL A 108 5.16 7.47 -9.14
N LYS A 109 5.37 6.36 -8.43
CA LYS A 109 5.69 5.08 -9.06
C LYS A 109 4.65 4.06 -8.65
N GLY A 110 3.88 3.55 -9.62
CA GLY A 110 2.95 2.46 -9.39
C GLY A 110 3.71 1.15 -9.37
N LEU A 111 3.53 0.36 -8.32
CA LEU A 111 4.20 -0.95 -8.22
C LEU A 111 3.27 -2.09 -8.61
N GLY A 112 2.17 -2.27 -7.91
CA GLY A 112 1.24 -3.36 -8.14
C GLY A 112 0.99 -4.15 -6.86
N GLY A 113 1.04 -5.48 -6.95
CA GLY A 113 0.80 -6.34 -5.81
C GLY A 113 2.00 -6.55 -4.91
N ARG A 114 1.85 -7.48 -3.96
CA ARG A 114 2.94 -7.81 -3.03
C ARG A 114 4.24 -8.19 -3.76
N ASP A 115 4.13 -8.98 -4.81
CA ASP A 115 5.33 -9.42 -5.53
C ASP A 115 6.09 -8.23 -6.12
N LYS A 116 5.38 -7.29 -6.69
CA LYS A 116 6.00 -6.10 -7.26
C LYS A 116 6.60 -5.20 -6.19
N PHE A 117 5.95 -5.13 -5.03
CA PHE A 117 6.51 -4.42 -3.89
C PHE A 117 7.84 -5.07 -3.45
N CYS A 118 7.85 -6.39 -3.35
CA CYS A 118 9.07 -7.12 -2.98
C CYS A 118 10.17 -6.93 -4.02
N GLU A 119 9.83 -6.94 -5.31
CA GLU A 119 10.81 -6.67 -6.37
C GLU A 119 11.41 -5.27 -6.23
N TRP A 120 10.57 -4.29 -5.92
CA TRP A 120 11.07 -2.94 -5.71
C TRP A 120 12.01 -2.87 -4.50
N ILE A 121 11.64 -3.53 -3.40
CA ILE A 121 12.51 -3.61 -2.22
C ILE A 121 13.84 -4.22 -2.59
N ALA A 122 13.81 -5.31 -3.36
CA ALA A 122 15.04 -5.99 -3.78
C ALA A 122 15.96 -5.11 -4.63
N SER A 123 15.40 -4.09 -5.27
CA SER A 123 16.17 -3.14 -6.06
C SER A 123 16.79 -2.02 -5.22
N GLN A 124 16.50 -1.97 -3.91
CA GLN A 124 16.97 -0.92 -3.01
C GLN A 124 18.05 -1.49 -2.09
N PRO A 125 19.34 -1.25 -2.37
CA PRO A 125 20.41 -1.88 -1.58
C PRO A 125 20.33 -1.58 -0.09
N GLU A 126 19.94 -0.37 0.29
CA GLU A 126 19.85 0.01 1.69
C GLU A 126 18.74 -0.75 2.42
N LEU A 127 17.65 -1.10 1.72
CA LEU A 127 16.58 -1.89 2.32
C LEU A 127 16.98 -3.35 2.43
N MET A 128 17.65 -3.89 1.42
CA MET A 128 18.09 -5.28 1.44
C MET A 128 19.23 -5.54 2.41
N ALA A 129 19.93 -4.49 2.83
CA ALA A 129 20.94 -4.61 3.88
C ALA A 129 20.33 -4.79 5.26
N ASP A 130 19.04 -4.48 5.40
CA ASP A 130 18.30 -4.68 6.65
C ASP A 130 17.74 -6.10 6.65
N GLU A 131 18.29 -6.97 7.52
CA GLU A 131 17.92 -8.38 7.52
C GLU A 131 16.45 -8.63 7.82
N SER A 132 15.84 -7.81 8.66
CA SER A 132 14.44 -7.98 8.99
C SER A 132 13.54 -7.65 7.80
N ILE A 133 13.90 -6.65 7.01
CA ILE A 133 13.18 -6.31 5.78
C ILE A 133 13.43 -7.38 4.72
N LYS A 134 14.68 -7.78 4.54
CA LYS A 134 15.04 -8.81 3.57
C LYS A 134 14.27 -10.10 3.81
N THR A 135 14.20 -10.54 5.07
CA THR A 135 13.47 -11.76 5.41
C THR A 135 12.00 -11.66 5.02
N LEU A 136 11.34 -10.55 5.35
CA LEU A 136 9.93 -10.38 4.99
C LEU A 136 9.74 -10.27 3.47
N ALA A 137 10.68 -9.66 2.76
CA ALA A 137 10.57 -9.47 1.33
C ALA A 137 10.86 -10.74 0.52
N THR A 138 11.53 -11.73 1.12
CA THR A 138 11.97 -12.93 0.40
C THR A 138 11.28 -14.20 0.87
N THR A 139 10.32 -14.11 1.78
CA THR A 139 9.56 -15.27 2.26
C THR A 139 8.08 -15.10 1.93
N GLU A 140 7.39 -16.24 1.76
CA GLU A 140 5.96 -16.22 1.47
C GLU A 140 5.15 -15.85 2.70
N PRO A 141 4.06 -15.08 2.54
CA PRO A 141 3.20 -14.76 3.67
C PRO A 141 2.39 -15.97 4.13
N GLY A 142 2.04 -15.97 5.40
CA GLY A 142 1.24 -17.04 5.99
C GLY A 142 0.18 -16.48 6.92
N PHE A 143 -0.37 -17.35 7.77
CA PHE A 143 -1.42 -16.93 8.70
C PHE A 143 -0.98 -15.82 9.65
N GLY A 144 0.30 -15.80 10.00
CA GLY A 144 0.82 -14.75 10.87
C GLY A 144 0.86 -13.36 10.23
N ASP A 145 0.60 -13.30 8.93
CA ASP A 145 0.58 -12.04 8.19
C ASP A 145 -0.83 -11.46 8.05
N VAL A 146 -1.84 -12.08 8.64
CA VAL A 146 -3.18 -11.53 8.66
C VAL A 146 -3.18 -10.29 9.55
N LEU A 147 -3.82 -9.22 9.09
CA LEU A 147 -3.85 -7.97 9.84
C LEU A 147 -4.57 -8.18 11.18
N ALA A 148 -3.89 -7.86 12.27
CA ALA A 148 -4.44 -8.05 13.59
C ALA A 148 -5.09 -6.79 14.15
N ASP A 149 -4.53 -5.65 13.85
CA ASP A 149 -4.90 -4.40 14.51
C ASP A 149 -5.57 -3.39 13.61
N THR A 150 -5.87 -3.78 12.36
CA THR A 150 -6.43 -2.84 11.40
C THR A 150 -7.93 -3.03 11.30
N THR A 151 -8.68 -1.96 11.53
CA THR A 151 -10.12 -1.95 11.34
C THR A 151 -10.42 -1.56 9.89
N PRO A 152 -11.38 -2.23 9.23
CA PRO A 152 -11.74 -1.83 7.87
C PRO A 152 -12.09 -0.35 7.79
N GLY A 153 -11.57 0.31 6.78
CA GLY A 153 -11.77 1.74 6.59
C GLY A 153 -10.82 2.63 7.35
N THR A 154 -9.89 2.06 8.11
CA THR A 154 -8.90 2.85 8.84
C THR A 154 -7.73 3.18 7.95
N ALA A 155 -7.35 4.44 7.94
CA ALA A 155 -6.16 4.88 7.24
C ALA A 155 -5.17 5.43 8.25
N GLN A 156 -3.90 5.15 8.03
CA GLN A 156 -2.87 5.50 8.99
C GLN A 156 -1.61 5.97 8.28
N PRO A 157 -1.34 7.26 8.24
CA PRO A 157 -0.02 7.73 7.86
C PRO A 157 0.93 7.43 9.01
N LYS A 158 1.89 6.54 8.79
CA LYS A 158 2.63 5.96 9.91
C LYS A 158 4.12 5.92 9.70
N ALA A 159 4.78 7.02 9.76
CA ALA A 159 6.22 6.98 9.88
C ALA A 159 6.64 6.68 11.31
N GLU A 160 5.84 7.11 12.25
CA GLU A 160 6.19 7.04 13.67
C GLU A 160 5.75 5.75 14.34
N GLN A 161 5.18 4.83 13.64
CA GLN A 161 4.74 3.59 14.22
C GLN A 161 5.95 2.76 14.59
N SER A 162 6.60 3.14 15.63
CA SER A 162 7.71 2.35 16.12
C SER A 162 7.18 1.13 16.83
N CYS A 163 7.90 0.11 16.77
CA CYS A 163 7.54 -1.10 17.46
C CYS A 163 8.10 -1.19 18.81
#